data_8a87e7a64cae31c3773533e4f8011633
#
_entry.id   8a87e7a64cae31c3773533e4f8011633
#
_cell.length_a   1.000
_cell.length_b   1.000
_cell.length_c   1.000
_cell.angle_alpha   90.00
_cell.angle_beta   90.00
_cell.angle_gamma   90.00
#
_symmetry.space_group_name_H-M   'P 1'
#
loop_
_entity.id
_entity.type
_entity.pdbx_description
1 polymer ?
#
loop_
_entity_poly.entity_id
_entity_poly.type
_entity_poly.pdbx_seq_one_letter_code
_entity_poly.pdbx_strand_id
1 'polypeptide(L)'
;MQRPLVMIALLVTAGAVLTAAQAPQGGRGAAPPPPEPNPAAPLYRHTGEQYRIYNFPGTGESIPYRLFVPTTWTPEKKLPMLVTLRAGNTVDGPYRAGNDLVKQAAQRGYIVVTPMGYRGLSQPYYGSRYPIARATPSVPAAGWTPQEDERAEQDVLHVMNLVTKEYNVDTARVYLHGQNPSGSGALHLAAKYPERFAAVVVSSGPIVFDTYPFDKLKGNVALMVIHGDQDTSNPIEASQKMAAAAKAAGVTTVYATVPGGTHLEAYLTYASQIFDFLDKHRK
;
A
#
# COMPACT_ATOMS: atom_id res chain seq x y z
N MET A 1 68.03 24.68 47.04
CA MET A 1 67.53 23.45 46.43
C MET A 1 66.83 23.80 45.11
N GLN A 2 67.58 23.70 44.02
CA GLN A 2 67.10 24.02 42.64
C GLN A 2 66.56 22.73 42.01
N ARG A 3 65.31 22.77 41.54
CA ARG A 3 64.75 21.70 40.70
C ARG A 3 65.02 21.97 39.23
N PRO A 4 65.45 21.01 38.45
CA PRO A 4 65.68 21.22 37.02
C PRO A 4 64.36 21.18 36.24
N LEU A 5 64.20 22.11 35.31
CA LEU A 5 63.18 22.10 34.26
C LEU A 5 63.53 20.99 33.22
N VAL A 6 62.58 20.11 33.01
CA VAL A 6 62.64 19.16 31.89
C VAL A 6 61.89 19.79 30.72
N MET A 7 62.62 20.15 29.68
CA MET A 7 62.09 20.54 28.38
C MET A 7 61.67 19.29 27.63
N ILE A 8 60.37 19.14 27.37
CA ILE A 8 59.87 18.12 26.44
C ILE A 8 59.81 18.75 25.05
N ALA A 9 60.67 18.25 24.16
CA ALA A 9 60.66 18.63 22.74
C ALA A 9 59.48 17.90 22.05
N LEU A 10 58.50 18.65 21.56
CA LEU A 10 57.46 18.12 20.66
C LEU A 10 58.05 17.91 19.26
N LEU A 11 58.20 16.66 18.86
CA LEU A 11 58.41 16.31 17.46
C LEU A 11 57.10 16.42 16.70
N VAL A 12 56.95 17.44 15.87
CA VAL A 12 55.87 17.56 14.90
C VAL A 12 56.25 16.71 13.67
N THR A 13 55.67 15.54 13.56
CA THR A 13 55.73 14.75 12.33
C THR A 13 54.71 15.30 11.34
N ALA A 14 55.18 15.89 10.27
CA ALA A 14 54.36 16.30 9.13
C ALA A 14 53.81 15.04 8.44
N GLY A 15 52.56 14.70 8.76
CA GLY A 15 51.78 13.68 8.03
C GLY A 15 51.38 14.23 6.67
N ALA A 16 51.97 13.66 5.60
CA ALA A 16 51.51 13.93 4.25
C ALA A 16 50.08 13.42 4.09
N VAL A 17 49.12 14.32 3.97
CA VAL A 17 47.73 13.99 3.58
C VAL A 17 47.76 13.65 2.10
N LEU A 18 47.72 12.35 1.79
CA LEU A 18 47.40 11.87 0.44
C LEU A 18 45.96 12.20 0.15
N THR A 19 45.71 13.29 -0.56
CA THR A 19 44.41 13.54 -1.18
C THR A 19 44.19 12.51 -2.27
N ALA A 20 43.40 11.48 -1.99
CA ALA A 20 42.89 10.61 -3.04
C ALA A 20 42.05 11.47 -4.00
N ALA A 21 42.58 11.67 -5.23
CA ALA A 21 41.79 12.28 -6.30
C ALA A 21 40.58 11.40 -6.55
N GLN A 22 39.38 11.89 -6.18
CA GLN A 22 38.13 11.26 -6.60
C GLN A 22 38.09 11.30 -8.13
N ALA A 23 38.06 10.11 -8.74
CA ALA A 23 37.74 10.00 -10.15
C ALA A 23 36.42 10.72 -10.43
N PRO A 24 36.29 11.44 -11.54
CA PRO A 24 35.03 12.10 -11.88
C PRO A 24 33.94 11.01 -11.95
N GLN A 25 32.95 11.07 -11.06
CA GLN A 25 31.76 10.28 -11.20
C GLN A 25 31.09 10.78 -12.48
N GLY A 26 31.28 10.03 -13.56
CA GLY A 26 30.55 10.25 -14.80
C GLY A 26 29.08 10.27 -14.45
N GLY A 27 28.45 11.44 -14.57
CA GLY A 27 27.03 11.59 -14.38
C GLY A 27 26.34 10.56 -15.25
N ARG A 28 25.69 9.56 -14.63
CA ARG A 28 24.74 8.74 -15.34
C ARG A 28 23.68 9.72 -15.80
N GLY A 29 23.70 10.06 -17.09
CA GLY A 29 22.65 10.84 -17.70
C GLY A 29 21.33 10.25 -17.27
N ALA A 30 20.36 11.10 -16.90
CA ALA A 30 19.03 10.64 -16.58
C ALA A 30 18.59 9.68 -17.68
N ALA A 31 18.11 8.49 -17.30
CA ALA A 31 17.58 7.56 -18.27
C ALA A 31 16.51 8.32 -19.08
N PRO A 32 16.48 8.16 -20.41
CA PRO A 32 15.45 8.81 -21.21
C PRO A 32 14.07 8.45 -20.62
N PRO A 33 13.12 9.38 -20.61
CA PRO A 33 11.78 9.08 -20.13
C PRO A 33 11.26 7.85 -20.90
N PRO A 34 10.57 6.92 -20.21
CA PRO A 34 9.99 5.79 -20.91
C PRO A 34 9.10 6.31 -22.04
N PRO A 35 9.13 5.66 -23.20
CA PRO A 35 8.32 6.08 -24.36
C PRO A 35 6.86 6.15 -23.92
N GLU A 36 6.16 7.19 -24.37
CA GLU A 36 4.72 7.28 -24.15
C GLU A 36 4.04 6.01 -24.66
N PRO A 37 3.06 5.45 -23.91
CA PRO A 37 2.37 4.26 -24.35
C PRO A 37 1.74 4.52 -25.71
N ASN A 38 2.20 3.82 -26.74
CA ASN A 38 1.56 3.85 -28.05
C ASN A 38 0.12 3.32 -27.88
N PRO A 39 -0.92 4.14 -28.10
CA PRO A 39 -2.30 3.69 -27.93
C PRO A 39 -2.69 2.56 -28.89
N ALA A 40 -1.93 2.35 -29.97
CA ALA A 40 -2.09 1.23 -30.91
C ALA A 40 -1.22 0.01 -30.54
N ALA A 41 -0.36 0.10 -29.51
CA ALA A 41 0.44 -1.05 -29.11
C ALA A 41 -0.45 -2.15 -28.52
N PRO A 42 -0.13 -3.43 -28.79
CA PRO A 42 -0.82 -4.55 -28.14
C PRO A 42 -0.74 -4.40 -26.63
N LEU A 43 -1.87 -4.61 -25.94
CA LEU A 43 -1.90 -4.59 -24.48
C LEU A 43 -0.93 -5.65 -23.93
N TYR A 44 -0.15 -5.28 -22.91
CA TYR A 44 0.82 -6.16 -22.28
C TYR A 44 0.10 -7.12 -21.31
N ARG A 45 -0.47 -8.20 -21.84
CA ARG A 45 -1.34 -9.14 -21.13
C ARG A 45 -0.59 -10.37 -20.64
N HIS A 46 0.30 -10.18 -19.67
CA HIS A 46 1.03 -11.28 -19.04
C HIS A 46 0.32 -11.77 -17.79
N THR A 47 0.45 -13.08 -17.50
CA THR A 47 0.03 -13.70 -16.25
C THR A 47 1.21 -13.82 -15.27
N GLY A 48 0.94 -14.16 -14.02
CA GLY A 48 1.93 -14.23 -12.95
C GLY A 48 2.20 -12.89 -12.27
N GLU A 49 3.28 -12.85 -11.51
CA GLU A 49 3.72 -11.65 -10.79
C GLU A 49 4.45 -10.70 -11.72
N GLN A 50 4.14 -9.41 -11.61
CA GLN A 50 4.68 -8.36 -12.46
C GLN A 50 5.01 -7.12 -11.63
N TYR A 51 6.16 -6.53 -11.91
CA TYR A 51 6.51 -5.20 -11.44
C TYR A 51 6.37 -4.23 -12.61
N ARG A 52 5.49 -3.24 -12.47
CA ARG A 52 5.13 -2.33 -13.55
C ARG A 52 5.36 -0.89 -13.14
N ILE A 53 5.56 -0.05 -14.13
CA ILE A 53 5.70 1.41 -13.98
C ILE A 53 4.78 2.06 -14.98
N TYR A 54 4.12 3.13 -14.57
CA TYR A 54 3.34 3.99 -15.47
C TYR A 54 3.67 5.46 -15.21
N ASN A 55 3.40 6.31 -16.18
CA ASN A 55 3.58 7.76 -16.01
C ASN A 55 2.30 8.35 -15.42
N PHE A 56 2.44 9.00 -14.27
CA PHE A 56 1.31 9.61 -13.57
C PHE A 56 0.78 10.80 -14.38
N PRO A 57 -0.52 10.82 -14.73
CA PRO A 57 -1.11 11.89 -15.50
C PRO A 57 -0.96 13.25 -14.81
N GLY A 58 -0.56 14.27 -15.57
CA GLY A 58 -0.40 15.64 -15.08
C GLY A 58 0.96 15.98 -14.49
N THR A 59 1.76 15.00 -14.02
CA THR A 59 3.14 15.24 -13.55
C THR A 59 4.20 14.55 -14.40
N GLY A 60 3.83 13.49 -15.11
CA GLY A 60 4.77 12.66 -15.87
C GLY A 60 5.71 11.82 -15.01
N GLU A 61 5.55 11.82 -13.69
CA GLU A 61 6.37 11.01 -12.80
C GLU A 61 6.13 9.51 -13.01
N SER A 62 7.21 8.75 -13.02
CA SER A 62 7.15 7.28 -13.14
C SER A 62 6.78 6.66 -11.80
N ILE A 63 5.59 6.07 -11.71
CA ILE A 63 5.05 5.47 -10.50
C ILE A 63 5.00 3.94 -10.64
N PRO A 64 5.63 3.19 -9.71
CA PRO A 64 5.60 1.75 -9.74
C PRO A 64 4.32 1.19 -9.12
N TYR A 65 3.92 0.01 -9.59
CA TYR A 65 2.91 -0.83 -8.95
C TYR A 65 3.22 -2.32 -9.16
N ARG A 66 2.73 -3.15 -8.24
CA ARG A 66 2.80 -4.61 -8.41
C ARG A 66 1.45 -5.11 -8.91
N LEU A 67 1.53 -6.13 -9.76
CA LEU A 67 0.37 -6.79 -10.32
C LEU A 67 0.59 -8.30 -10.30
N PHE A 68 -0.41 -9.05 -9.88
CA PHE A 68 -0.52 -10.49 -10.07
C PHE A 68 -1.76 -10.80 -10.88
N VAL A 69 -1.58 -11.58 -11.93
CA VAL A 69 -2.67 -12.09 -12.77
C VAL A 69 -2.60 -13.61 -12.78
N PRO A 70 -3.67 -14.33 -12.39
CA PRO A 70 -3.63 -15.78 -12.33
C PRO A 70 -3.42 -16.38 -13.72
N THR A 71 -2.69 -17.50 -13.80
CA THR A 71 -2.40 -18.22 -15.07
C THR A 71 -3.64 -18.75 -15.74
N THR A 72 -4.76 -18.84 -15.03
CA THR A 72 -6.07 -19.24 -15.54
C THR A 72 -6.84 -18.10 -16.22
N TRP A 73 -6.25 -16.89 -16.30
CA TRP A 73 -6.86 -15.76 -16.99
C TRP A 73 -6.88 -15.98 -18.51
N THR A 74 -7.98 -15.58 -19.13
CA THR A 74 -8.10 -15.43 -20.59
C THR A 74 -8.80 -14.11 -20.91
N PRO A 75 -8.67 -13.57 -22.13
CA PRO A 75 -9.32 -12.28 -22.50
C PRO A 75 -10.84 -12.27 -22.32
N GLU A 76 -11.47 -13.43 -22.43
CA GLU A 76 -12.94 -13.60 -22.36
C GLU A 76 -13.42 -13.69 -20.91
N LYS A 77 -12.53 -14.09 -19.98
CA LYS A 77 -12.89 -14.35 -18.59
C LYS A 77 -12.80 -13.08 -17.75
N LYS A 78 -13.92 -12.71 -17.15
CA LYS A 78 -13.95 -11.64 -16.15
C LYS A 78 -13.48 -12.18 -14.79
N LEU A 79 -12.43 -11.58 -14.24
CA LEU A 79 -11.88 -11.95 -12.93
C LEU A 79 -12.10 -10.86 -11.87
N PRO A 80 -12.34 -11.25 -10.61
CA PRO A 80 -12.35 -10.31 -9.51
C PRO A 80 -10.98 -9.68 -9.30
N MET A 81 -10.97 -8.47 -8.73
CA MET A 81 -9.74 -7.74 -8.44
C MET A 81 -9.67 -7.34 -6.97
N LEU A 82 -8.57 -7.67 -6.31
CA LEU A 82 -8.21 -7.17 -4.99
C LEU A 82 -7.16 -6.08 -5.13
N VAL A 83 -7.53 -4.86 -4.74
CA VAL A 83 -6.62 -3.73 -4.62
C VAL A 83 -6.08 -3.72 -3.19
N THR A 84 -4.82 -4.06 -3.02
CA THR A 84 -4.18 -4.04 -1.70
C THR A 84 -3.30 -2.80 -1.58
N LEU A 85 -3.66 -1.91 -0.68
CA LEU A 85 -2.89 -0.72 -0.45
C LEU A 85 -1.59 -1.07 0.26
N ARG A 86 -0.47 -0.51 -0.21
CA ARG A 86 0.84 -0.84 0.34
C ARG A 86 0.95 -0.54 1.83
N ALA A 87 1.65 -1.41 2.54
CA ALA A 87 2.12 -1.15 3.89
C ALA A 87 3.62 -0.77 3.83
N GLY A 88 4.02 0.27 4.55
CA GLY A 88 5.39 0.74 4.47
C GLY A 88 5.71 1.46 3.16
N ASN A 89 6.96 1.38 2.70
CA ASN A 89 7.50 2.10 1.53
C ASN A 89 7.68 1.21 0.29
N THR A 90 7.01 0.07 0.23
CA THR A 90 7.13 -0.91 -0.85
C THR A 90 5.77 -1.39 -1.32
N VAL A 91 5.67 -1.67 -2.60
CA VAL A 91 4.51 -2.35 -3.22
C VAL A 91 4.58 -3.87 -3.06
N ASP A 92 5.62 -4.40 -2.41
CA ASP A 92 5.89 -5.84 -2.33
C ASP A 92 5.21 -6.54 -1.15
N GLY A 93 4.45 -5.84 -0.32
CA GLY A 93 3.81 -6.42 0.87
C GLY A 93 3.11 -7.76 0.63
N PRO A 94 2.17 -7.85 -0.33
CA PRO A 94 1.45 -9.09 -0.65
C PRO A 94 2.32 -10.21 -1.25
N TYR A 95 3.49 -9.86 -1.76
CA TYR A 95 4.41 -10.74 -2.48
C TYR A 95 5.58 -11.26 -1.62
N ARG A 96 5.62 -10.87 -0.35
CA ARG A 96 6.67 -11.32 0.56
C ARG A 96 6.53 -12.80 0.90
N ALA A 97 7.67 -13.44 1.11
CA ALA A 97 7.71 -14.81 1.63
C ALA A 97 6.89 -14.92 2.93
N GLY A 98 6.08 -15.97 3.04
CA GLY A 98 5.18 -16.18 4.17
C GLY A 98 3.83 -15.47 4.06
N ASN A 99 3.59 -14.66 3.03
CA ASN A 99 2.28 -14.08 2.77
C ASN A 99 1.51 -14.95 1.77
N ASP A 100 0.43 -15.55 2.23
CA ASP A 100 -0.39 -16.44 1.40
C ASP A 100 -1.38 -15.70 0.48
N LEU A 101 -1.41 -14.37 0.49
CA LEU A 101 -2.43 -13.59 -0.23
C LEU A 101 -2.38 -13.87 -1.75
N VAL A 102 -1.20 -13.79 -2.37
CA VAL A 102 -1.05 -14.06 -3.80
C VAL A 102 -1.32 -15.53 -4.14
N LYS A 103 -0.92 -16.46 -3.27
CA LYS A 103 -1.21 -17.89 -3.42
C LYS A 103 -2.72 -18.16 -3.38
N GLN A 104 -3.45 -17.58 -2.44
CA GLN A 104 -4.91 -17.68 -2.37
C GLN A 104 -5.57 -17.03 -3.60
N ALA A 105 -5.06 -15.88 -4.04
CA ALA A 105 -5.54 -15.22 -5.25
C ALA A 105 -5.37 -16.12 -6.49
N ALA A 106 -4.22 -16.80 -6.63
CA ALA A 106 -3.96 -17.73 -7.71
C ALA A 106 -4.97 -18.90 -7.73
N GLN A 107 -5.23 -19.49 -6.57
CA GLN A 107 -6.15 -20.61 -6.43
C GLN A 107 -7.61 -20.25 -6.73
N ARG A 108 -8.01 -19.01 -6.39
CA ARG A 108 -9.39 -18.53 -6.53
C ARG A 108 -9.62 -17.68 -7.80
N GLY A 109 -8.59 -17.45 -8.58
CA GLY A 109 -8.68 -16.71 -9.84
C GLY A 109 -8.86 -15.20 -9.65
N TYR A 110 -8.20 -14.61 -8.67
CA TYR A 110 -8.20 -13.17 -8.44
C TYR A 110 -7.00 -12.48 -9.06
N ILE A 111 -7.23 -11.29 -9.61
CA ILE A 111 -6.18 -10.33 -9.89
C ILE A 111 -5.85 -9.61 -8.59
N VAL A 112 -4.56 -9.44 -8.27
CA VAL A 112 -4.10 -8.64 -7.12
C VAL A 112 -3.27 -7.48 -7.65
N VAL A 113 -3.60 -6.26 -7.25
CA VAL A 113 -2.87 -5.06 -7.62
C VAL A 113 -2.49 -4.24 -6.39
N THR A 114 -1.24 -3.77 -6.35
CA THR A 114 -0.71 -2.94 -5.27
C THR A 114 -0.18 -1.63 -5.84
N PRO A 115 -1.00 -0.56 -5.84
CA PRO A 115 -0.56 0.78 -6.18
C PRO A 115 0.46 1.33 -5.19
N MET A 116 1.31 2.26 -5.61
CA MET A 116 2.31 2.90 -4.76
C MET A 116 1.70 3.96 -3.82
N GLY A 117 0.60 4.58 -4.21
CA GLY A 117 -0.02 5.70 -3.49
C GLY A 117 0.72 7.01 -3.76
N TYR A 118 1.07 7.26 -5.02
CA TYR A 118 1.82 8.42 -5.50
C TYR A 118 3.11 8.67 -4.67
N ARG A 119 4.18 8.81 -5.19
CA ARG A 119 5.58 9.04 -4.87
C ARG A 119 6.44 7.94 -5.49
N GLY A 120 7.11 8.35 -6.54
CA GLY A 120 8.03 7.51 -7.28
C GLY A 120 9.19 6.98 -6.43
N LEU A 121 9.95 6.09 -7.02
CA LEU A 121 11.11 5.41 -6.41
C LEU A 121 12.18 6.36 -5.85
N SER A 122 12.18 7.64 -6.22
CA SER A 122 13.21 8.61 -5.85
C SER A 122 12.96 9.35 -4.54
N GLN A 123 11.80 9.17 -3.90
CA GLN A 123 11.48 9.91 -2.68
C GLN A 123 11.64 9.06 -1.42
N PRO A 124 12.24 9.61 -0.35
CA PRO A 124 12.33 8.92 0.92
C PRO A 124 10.92 8.66 1.49
N TYR A 125 10.78 7.53 2.15
CA TYR A 125 9.55 7.07 2.74
C TYR A 125 9.09 7.91 3.94
N TYR A 126 7.81 8.24 3.98
CA TYR A 126 7.15 8.83 5.14
C TYR A 126 5.75 8.21 5.37
N GLY A 127 5.71 6.91 5.67
CA GLY A 127 4.46 6.21 6.01
C GLY A 127 3.52 5.95 4.82
N SER A 128 2.38 5.37 5.10
CA SER A 128 1.32 5.22 4.10
C SER A 128 0.73 6.59 3.77
N ARG A 129 0.72 6.93 2.50
CA ARG A 129 0.30 8.25 2.02
C ARG A 129 -1.08 8.25 1.40
N TYR A 130 -1.87 7.25 1.72
CA TYR A 130 -3.28 7.29 1.39
C TYR A 130 -3.98 8.28 2.32
N PRO A 131 -4.94 9.05 1.81
CA PRO A 131 -5.75 9.91 2.65
C PRO A 131 -6.30 9.08 3.82
N ILE A 132 -6.01 9.52 5.02
CA ILE A 132 -6.50 8.86 6.23
C ILE A 132 -7.87 9.44 6.51
N ALA A 133 -8.87 8.58 6.71
CA ALA A 133 -10.15 9.01 7.25
C ALA A 133 -9.93 9.50 8.69
N ARG A 134 -9.75 10.79 8.88
CA ARG A 134 -9.39 11.40 10.17
C ARG A 134 -10.54 12.17 10.78
N ALA A 135 -10.71 12.01 12.08
CA ALA A 135 -11.57 12.83 12.90
C ALA A 135 -10.97 14.23 13.17
N THR A 136 -9.66 14.36 13.16
CA THR A 136 -8.95 15.63 13.37
C THR A 136 -7.93 15.84 12.27
N PRO A 137 -7.74 17.08 11.80
CA PRO A 137 -6.61 17.41 10.96
C PRO A 137 -5.35 17.10 11.76
N SER A 138 -4.74 15.94 11.54
CA SER A 138 -3.41 15.73 12.07
C SER A 138 -2.46 16.58 11.24
N VAL A 139 -1.43 17.08 11.88
CA VAL A 139 -0.31 17.75 11.22
C VAL A 139 0.16 16.83 10.10
N PRO A 140 0.14 17.27 8.83
CA PRO A 140 0.72 16.49 7.75
C PRO A 140 2.15 16.11 8.13
N ALA A 141 2.59 14.90 7.77
CA ALA A 141 4.01 14.59 7.86
C ALA A 141 4.78 15.72 7.15
N ALA A 142 5.89 16.17 7.73
CA ALA A 142 6.61 17.32 7.22
C ALA A 142 6.78 17.26 5.69
N GLY A 143 6.28 18.27 4.97
CA GLY A 143 6.28 18.31 3.52
C GLY A 143 5.11 17.64 2.80
N TRP A 144 4.08 17.17 3.51
CA TRP A 144 2.88 16.60 2.91
C TRP A 144 1.80 17.69 2.69
N THR A 145 1.21 17.69 1.51
CA THR A 145 0.18 18.66 1.12
C THR A 145 -1.15 17.98 0.79
N PRO A 146 -2.29 18.69 0.85
CA PRO A 146 -3.57 18.17 0.37
C PRO A 146 -3.53 17.67 -1.08
N GLN A 147 -2.70 18.30 -1.93
CA GLN A 147 -2.51 17.89 -3.31
C GLN A 147 -1.82 16.51 -3.41
N GLU A 148 -0.94 16.17 -2.48
CA GLU A 148 -0.31 14.85 -2.44
C GLU A 148 -1.28 13.77 -1.95
N ASP A 149 -2.19 14.10 -1.05
CA ASP A 149 -3.30 13.22 -0.67
C ASP A 149 -4.19 12.91 -1.89
N GLU A 150 -4.55 13.93 -2.65
CA GLU A 150 -5.34 13.77 -3.88
C GLU A 150 -4.60 12.92 -4.92
N ARG A 151 -3.31 13.16 -5.12
CA ARG A 151 -2.49 12.37 -6.04
C ARG A 151 -2.34 10.92 -5.59
N ALA A 152 -2.21 10.67 -4.28
CA ALA A 152 -2.17 9.32 -3.74
C ALA A 152 -3.47 8.54 -4.01
N GLU A 153 -4.61 9.20 -3.88
CA GLU A 153 -5.91 8.65 -4.24
C GLU A 153 -6.03 8.40 -5.75
N GLN A 154 -5.65 9.39 -6.56
CA GLN A 154 -5.67 9.28 -8.02
C GLN A 154 -4.76 8.17 -8.52
N ASP A 155 -3.60 7.94 -7.90
CA ASP A 155 -2.73 6.81 -8.26
C ASP A 155 -3.44 5.47 -8.14
N VAL A 156 -4.16 5.24 -7.04
CA VAL A 156 -4.95 4.01 -6.86
C VAL A 156 -5.97 3.87 -7.98
N LEU A 157 -6.72 4.93 -8.28
CA LEU A 157 -7.77 4.91 -9.29
C LEU A 157 -7.21 4.72 -10.71
N HIS A 158 -6.07 5.35 -11.04
CA HIS A 158 -5.39 5.19 -12.31
C HIS A 158 -4.91 3.75 -12.50
N VAL A 159 -4.23 3.18 -11.52
CA VAL A 159 -3.75 1.80 -11.58
C VAL A 159 -4.91 0.81 -11.71
N MET A 160 -6.00 1.00 -10.96
CA MET A 160 -7.22 0.20 -11.11
C MET A 160 -7.78 0.28 -12.54
N ASN A 161 -7.85 1.48 -13.11
CA ASN A 161 -8.38 1.68 -14.47
C ASN A 161 -7.48 1.03 -15.53
N LEU A 162 -6.14 1.16 -15.39
CA LEU A 162 -5.17 0.50 -16.27
C LEU A 162 -5.37 -1.02 -16.28
N VAL A 163 -5.44 -1.63 -15.09
CA VAL A 163 -5.63 -3.08 -14.94
C VAL A 163 -7.00 -3.52 -15.47
N THR A 164 -8.05 -2.77 -15.16
CA THR A 164 -9.41 -3.07 -15.64
C THR A 164 -9.50 -3.05 -17.17
N LYS A 165 -8.87 -2.06 -17.81
CA LYS A 165 -8.83 -1.96 -19.28
C LYS A 165 -8.06 -3.12 -19.90
N GLU A 166 -6.97 -3.56 -19.23
CA GLU A 166 -6.07 -4.55 -19.79
C GLU A 166 -6.55 -6.00 -19.61
N TYR A 167 -7.15 -6.31 -18.46
CA TYR A 167 -7.41 -7.69 -18.02
C TYR A 167 -8.88 -8.09 -17.87
N ASN A 168 -9.82 -7.32 -18.41
CA ASN A 168 -11.25 -7.66 -18.33
C ASN A 168 -11.72 -7.98 -16.90
N VAL A 169 -11.53 -7.02 -15.98
CA VAL A 169 -11.92 -7.15 -14.56
C VAL A 169 -13.45 -7.22 -14.43
N ASP A 170 -13.95 -8.09 -13.55
CA ASP A 170 -15.34 -8.07 -13.09
C ASP A 170 -15.55 -6.88 -12.15
N THR A 171 -16.08 -5.79 -12.67
CA THR A 171 -16.28 -4.54 -11.90
C THR A 171 -17.30 -4.68 -10.78
N ALA A 172 -18.11 -5.74 -10.76
CA ALA A 172 -18.97 -6.06 -9.62
C ALA A 172 -18.22 -6.75 -8.47
N ARG A 173 -17.00 -7.20 -8.71
CA ARG A 173 -16.15 -7.89 -7.73
C ARG A 173 -14.78 -7.22 -7.62
N VAL A 174 -14.79 -5.95 -7.22
CA VAL A 174 -13.58 -5.18 -6.90
C VAL A 174 -13.58 -4.90 -5.40
N TYR A 175 -12.44 -5.14 -4.78
CA TYR A 175 -12.28 -5.11 -3.33
C TYR A 175 -11.05 -4.30 -2.92
N LEU A 176 -11.09 -3.77 -1.71
CA LEU A 176 -9.97 -3.07 -1.08
C LEU A 176 -9.41 -3.88 0.09
N HIS A 177 -8.10 -3.84 0.27
CA HIS A 177 -7.43 -4.29 1.48
C HIS A 177 -6.40 -3.26 1.91
N GLY A 178 -6.30 -3.03 3.21
CA GLY A 178 -5.25 -2.21 3.80
C GLY A 178 -4.84 -2.71 5.17
N GLN A 179 -3.53 -2.75 5.40
CA GLN A 179 -2.95 -3.08 6.70
C GLN A 179 -2.43 -1.83 7.39
N ASN A 180 -2.66 -1.71 8.71
CA ASN A 180 -2.19 -0.61 9.54
C ASN A 180 -2.62 0.76 8.94
N PRO A 181 -1.75 1.75 8.69
CA PRO A 181 -2.19 3.03 8.16
C PRO A 181 -2.94 2.93 6.83
N SER A 182 -2.62 1.94 5.99
CA SER A 182 -3.30 1.72 4.70
C SER A 182 -4.74 1.25 4.86
N GLY A 183 -5.11 0.69 6.01
CA GLY A 183 -6.51 0.38 6.34
C GLY A 183 -7.38 1.63 6.38
N SER A 184 -6.85 2.74 6.89
CA SER A 184 -7.54 4.04 6.86
C SER A 184 -7.71 4.56 5.44
N GLY A 185 -6.69 4.38 4.59
CA GLY A 185 -6.77 4.72 3.16
C GLY A 185 -7.81 3.88 2.42
N ALA A 186 -7.87 2.57 2.71
CA ALA A 186 -8.88 1.69 2.13
C ALA A 186 -10.30 2.11 2.53
N LEU A 187 -10.52 2.44 3.80
CA LEU A 187 -11.79 2.97 4.28
C LEU A 187 -12.13 4.32 3.62
N HIS A 188 -11.16 5.24 3.49
CA HIS A 188 -11.37 6.51 2.80
C HIS A 188 -11.89 6.29 1.38
N LEU A 189 -11.21 5.45 0.60
CA LEU A 189 -11.62 5.13 -0.77
C LEU A 189 -13.00 4.45 -0.81
N ALA A 190 -13.26 3.52 0.11
CA ALA A 190 -14.55 2.83 0.20
C ALA A 190 -15.71 3.79 0.48
N ALA A 191 -15.51 4.80 1.34
CA ALA A 191 -16.53 5.80 1.65
C ALA A 191 -16.71 6.86 0.54
N LYS A 192 -15.63 7.20 -0.15
CA LYS A 192 -15.64 8.22 -1.20
C LYS A 192 -16.16 7.67 -2.54
N TYR A 193 -15.90 6.40 -2.83
CA TYR A 193 -16.28 5.71 -4.07
C TYR A 193 -17.02 4.39 -3.78
N PRO A 194 -18.09 4.42 -2.99
CA PRO A 194 -18.77 3.19 -2.54
C PRO A 194 -19.31 2.36 -3.71
N GLU A 195 -19.60 2.98 -4.84
CA GLU A 195 -20.08 2.31 -6.04
C GLU A 195 -19.01 1.45 -6.72
N ARG A 196 -17.73 1.68 -6.43
CA ARG A 196 -16.61 0.97 -7.07
C ARG A 196 -16.17 -0.30 -6.34
N PHE A 197 -16.55 -0.47 -5.07
CA PHE A 197 -16.04 -1.54 -4.23
C PHE A 197 -17.16 -2.37 -3.62
N ALA A 198 -17.07 -3.69 -3.73
CA ALA A 198 -18.04 -4.61 -3.11
C ALA A 198 -17.72 -4.86 -1.62
N ALA A 199 -16.43 -4.86 -1.26
CA ALA A 199 -16.01 -5.00 0.13
C ALA A 199 -14.67 -4.33 0.39
N VAL A 200 -14.40 -4.05 1.68
CA VAL A 200 -13.12 -3.56 2.19
C VAL A 200 -12.67 -4.42 3.36
N VAL A 201 -11.38 -4.75 3.39
CA VAL A 201 -10.73 -5.48 4.47
C VAL A 201 -9.69 -4.58 5.14
N VAL A 202 -9.74 -4.50 6.46
CA VAL A 202 -8.80 -3.74 7.29
C VAL A 202 -8.09 -4.69 8.24
N SER A 203 -6.77 -4.75 8.19
CA SER A 203 -5.95 -5.60 9.05
C SER A 203 -5.09 -4.73 9.98
N SER A 204 -5.12 -5.03 11.30
CA SER A 204 -4.29 -4.40 12.33
C SER A 204 -4.27 -2.86 12.24
N GLY A 205 -5.39 -2.25 11.93
CA GLY A 205 -5.44 -0.81 11.67
C GLY A 205 -5.48 0.03 12.95
N PRO A 206 -4.67 1.10 13.07
CA PRO A 206 -4.97 2.21 13.94
C PRO A 206 -5.97 3.08 13.22
N ILE A 207 -7.21 3.10 13.66
CA ILE A 207 -8.23 3.85 12.96
C ILE A 207 -8.90 4.81 13.92
N VAL A 208 -8.91 6.06 13.51
CA VAL A 208 -9.78 7.07 14.10
C VAL A 208 -11.12 6.94 13.39
N PHE A 209 -12.13 6.45 14.12
CA PHE A 209 -13.43 6.10 13.53
C PHE A 209 -14.58 6.91 14.13
N ASP A 210 -14.35 7.74 15.13
CA ASP A 210 -15.41 8.50 15.82
C ASP A 210 -16.18 9.44 14.88
N THR A 211 -15.56 9.85 13.76
CA THR A 211 -16.20 10.68 12.72
C THR A 211 -16.19 10.03 11.35
N TYR A 212 -15.84 8.74 11.26
CA TYR A 212 -15.83 8.06 9.98
C TYR A 212 -17.27 7.83 9.49
N PRO A 213 -17.58 8.16 8.21
CA PRO A 213 -18.94 8.12 7.67
C PRO A 213 -19.33 6.68 7.29
N PHE A 214 -19.55 5.79 8.27
CA PHE A 214 -19.97 4.40 8.03
C PHE A 214 -21.28 4.29 7.23
N ASP A 215 -22.14 5.30 7.31
CA ASP A 215 -23.37 5.39 6.51
C ASP A 215 -23.12 5.29 5.01
N LYS A 216 -21.98 5.76 4.52
CA LYS A 216 -21.56 5.65 3.11
C LYS A 216 -21.32 4.21 2.66
N LEU A 217 -20.95 3.32 3.58
CA LEU A 217 -20.74 1.91 3.28
C LEU A 217 -22.05 1.12 3.33
N LYS A 218 -23.05 1.58 4.09
CA LYS A 218 -24.32 0.87 4.29
C LYS A 218 -24.99 0.51 2.97
N GLY A 219 -25.26 -0.79 2.78
CA GLY A 219 -25.88 -1.31 1.56
C GLY A 219 -24.99 -1.31 0.31
N ASN A 220 -23.78 -0.76 0.43
CA ASN A 220 -22.87 -0.61 -0.70
C ASN A 220 -21.59 -1.45 -0.55
N VAL A 221 -20.91 -1.36 0.59
CA VAL A 221 -19.59 -1.97 0.80
C VAL A 221 -19.63 -2.79 2.09
N ALA A 222 -19.31 -4.07 2.00
CA ALA A 222 -19.11 -4.89 3.19
C ALA A 222 -17.75 -4.62 3.83
N LEU A 223 -17.65 -4.75 5.15
CA LEU A 223 -16.43 -4.50 5.92
C LEU A 223 -15.97 -5.76 6.64
N MET A 224 -14.70 -6.12 6.47
CA MET A 224 -14.03 -7.08 7.34
C MET A 224 -12.93 -6.38 8.12
N VAL A 225 -12.88 -6.61 9.43
CA VAL A 225 -11.83 -6.12 10.33
C VAL A 225 -11.12 -7.32 10.93
N ILE A 226 -9.80 -7.37 10.79
CA ILE A 226 -8.96 -8.46 11.28
C ILE A 226 -7.90 -7.87 12.21
N HIS A 227 -7.67 -8.50 13.38
CA HIS A 227 -6.64 -8.06 14.32
C HIS A 227 -6.04 -9.25 15.06
N GLY A 228 -4.72 -9.23 15.26
CA GLY A 228 -4.01 -10.21 16.08
C GLY A 228 -4.17 -9.90 17.57
N ASP A 229 -4.42 -10.89 18.42
CA ASP A 229 -4.57 -10.67 19.86
C ASP A 229 -3.26 -10.44 20.60
N GLN A 230 -2.12 -10.64 19.92
CA GLN A 230 -0.79 -10.32 20.41
C GLN A 230 -0.17 -9.10 19.70
N ASP A 231 -0.99 -8.25 19.09
CA ASP A 231 -0.52 -7.01 18.47
C ASP A 231 -0.14 -5.98 19.56
N THR A 232 1.16 -5.77 19.72
CA THR A 232 1.72 -4.78 20.66
C THR A 232 1.90 -3.39 20.04
N SER A 233 1.70 -3.27 18.71
CA SER A 233 1.85 -2.01 17.98
C SER A 233 0.57 -1.19 17.98
N ASN A 234 -0.57 -1.85 17.82
CA ASN A 234 -1.89 -1.22 17.81
C ASN A 234 -2.83 -1.92 18.77
N PRO A 235 -3.56 -1.18 19.61
CA PRO A 235 -4.54 -1.77 20.52
C PRO A 235 -5.68 -2.48 19.75
N ILE A 236 -5.93 -3.73 20.07
CA ILE A 236 -7.01 -4.52 19.47
C ILE A 236 -8.40 -3.90 19.71
N GLU A 237 -8.55 -3.19 20.84
CA GLU A 237 -9.79 -2.51 21.22
C GLU A 237 -10.22 -1.46 20.19
N ALA A 238 -9.26 -0.82 19.51
CA ALA A 238 -9.57 0.13 18.45
C ALA A 238 -10.29 -0.55 17.29
N SER A 239 -9.82 -1.73 16.87
CA SER A 239 -10.47 -2.54 15.83
C SER A 239 -11.83 -3.08 16.25
N GLN A 240 -11.97 -3.48 17.51
CA GLN A 240 -13.26 -3.93 18.08
C GLN A 240 -14.29 -2.81 18.07
N LYS A 241 -13.92 -1.61 18.54
CA LYS A 241 -14.78 -0.42 18.54
C LYS A 241 -15.18 -0.04 17.13
N MET A 242 -14.23 -0.05 16.17
CA MET A 242 -14.53 0.23 14.75
C MET A 242 -15.55 -0.74 14.19
N ALA A 243 -15.36 -2.04 14.39
CA ALA A 243 -16.30 -3.05 13.91
C ALA A 243 -17.70 -2.90 14.56
N ALA A 244 -17.74 -2.55 15.84
CA ALA A 244 -19.00 -2.26 16.54
C ALA A 244 -19.70 -1.02 15.98
N ALA A 245 -18.96 0.07 15.73
CA ALA A 245 -19.50 1.30 15.15
C ALA A 245 -20.04 1.07 13.71
N ALA A 246 -19.32 0.31 12.90
CA ALA A 246 -19.77 -0.07 11.56
C ALA A 246 -21.07 -0.88 11.60
N LYS A 247 -21.16 -1.87 12.50
CA LYS A 247 -22.38 -2.66 12.71
C LYS A 247 -23.55 -1.78 13.17
N ALA A 248 -23.31 -0.87 14.11
CA ALA A 248 -24.33 0.07 14.60
C ALA A 248 -24.84 0.99 13.48
N ALA A 249 -23.98 1.37 12.53
CA ALA A 249 -24.37 2.12 11.34
C ALA A 249 -25.10 1.27 10.27
N GLY A 250 -25.25 -0.04 10.49
CA GLY A 250 -25.93 -0.94 9.57
C GLY A 250 -25.08 -1.44 8.41
N VAL A 251 -23.75 -1.38 8.54
CA VAL A 251 -22.81 -1.96 7.56
C VAL A 251 -22.73 -3.46 7.78
N THR A 252 -22.77 -4.24 6.69
CA THR A 252 -22.44 -5.68 6.73
C THR A 252 -20.99 -5.84 7.19
N THR A 253 -20.77 -6.26 8.44
CA THR A 253 -19.47 -6.23 9.09
C THR A 253 -19.09 -7.57 9.70
N VAL A 254 -17.91 -8.07 9.38
CA VAL A 254 -17.25 -9.20 10.03
C VAL A 254 -16.06 -8.68 10.84
N TYR A 255 -15.94 -9.12 12.09
CA TYR A 255 -14.75 -8.92 12.92
C TYR A 255 -14.11 -10.27 13.20
N ALA A 256 -12.81 -10.37 13.00
CA ALA A 256 -12.05 -11.58 13.26
C ALA A 256 -10.80 -11.26 14.11
N THR A 257 -10.61 -12.04 15.17
CA THR A 257 -9.36 -12.06 15.92
C THR A 257 -8.50 -13.19 15.41
N VAL A 258 -7.20 -12.95 15.24
CA VAL A 258 -6.21 -13.98 14.91
C VAL A 258 -5.54 -14.42 16.21
N PRO A 259 -5.83 -15.64 16.71
CA PRO A 259 -5.25 -16.12 17.96
C PRO A 259 -3.72 -16.24 17.86
N GLY A 260 -3.01 -15.68 18.83
CA GLY A 260 -1.54 -15.62 18.85
C GLY A 260 -0.94 -14.68 17.79
N GLY A 261 -1.77 -14.03 17.00
CA GLY A 261 -1.31 -13.20 15.89
C GLY A 261 -0.73 -11.86 16.37
N THR A 262 0.45 -11.52 15.88
CA THR A 262 1.08 -10.21 16.04
C THR A 262 0.54 -9.21 15.01
N HIS A 263 1.10 -7.99 15.02
CA HIS A 263 0.75 -6.93 14.07
C HIS A 263 0.79 -7.34 12.60
N LEU A 264 1.77 -8.16 12.20
CA LEU A 264 1.93 -8.60 10.82
C LEU A 264 1.19 -9.91 10.54
N GLU A 265 1.15 -10.83 11.49
CA GLU A 265 0.58 -12.17 11.30
C GLU A 265 -0.92 -12.13 11.04
N ALA A 266 -1.66 -11.17 11.62
CA ALA A 266 -3.06 -10.97 11.31
C ALA A 266 -3.34 -10.82 9.80
N TYR A 267 -2.37 -10.28 9.08
CA TYR A 267 -2.45 -10.08 7.64
C TYR A 267 -1.85 -11.26 6.84
N LEU A 268 -0.73 -11.81 7.31
CA LEU A 268 0.01 -12.83 6.56
C LEU A 268 -0.70 -14.18 6.56
N THR A 269 -1.28 -14.58 7.69
CA THR A 269 -1.82 -15.93 7.90
C THR A 269 -3.32 -16.05 7.65
N TYR A 270 -4.04 -14.92 7.54
CA TYR A 270 -5.50 -14.90 7.43
C TYR A 270 -6.02 -14.78 5.99
N ALA A 271 -5.15 -14.99 5.00
CA ALA A 271 -5.49 -14.78 3.58
C ALA A 271 -6.68 -15.62 3.11
N SER A 272 -6.78 -16.90 3.52
CA SER A 272 -7.92 -17.75 3.14
C SER A 272 -9.26 -17.16 3.60
N GLN A 273 -9.33 -16.73 4.85
CA GLN A 273 -10.55 -16.15 5.44
C GLN A 273 -10.89 -14.78 4.82
N ILE A 274 -9.88 -14.01 4.42
CA ILE A 274 -10.09 -12.79 3.63
C ILE A 274 -10.84 -13.13 2.35
N PHE A 275 -10.33 -14.08 1.57
CA PHE A 275 -10.98 -14.45 0.31
C PHE A 275 -12.33 -15.13 0.52
N ASP A 276 -12.53 -15.93 1.58
CA ASP A 276 -13.84 -16.48 1.94
C ASP A 276 -14.88 -15.39 2.23
N PHE A 277 -14.42 -14.26 2.78
CA PHE A 277 -15.27 -13.09 2.96
C PHE A 277 -15.55 -12.40 1.63
N LEU A 278 -14.51 -12.14 0.80
CA LEU A 278 -14.65 -11.43 -0.47
C LEU A 278 -15.59 -12.18 -1.44
N ASP A 279 -15.48 -13.52 -1.51
CA ASP A 279 -16.28 -14.35 -2.40
C ASP A 279 -17.82 -14.24 -2.14
N LYS A 280 -18.21 -13.80 -0.93
CA LYS A 280 -19.61 -13.63 -0.54
C LYS A 280 -20.20 -12.27 -0.94
N HIS A 281 -19.39 -11.35 -1.43
CA HIS A 281 -19.81 -9.98 -1.69
C HIS A 281 -19.57 -9.57 -3.14
N ARG A 282 -20.61 -8.97 -3.71
CA ARG A 282 -20.57 -8.38 -5.06
C ARG A 282 -21.53 -7.19 -5.14
N LYS A 283 -21.32 -6.30 -6.11
CA LYS A 283 -22.24 -5.21 -6.48
C LYS A 283 -23.47 -5.76 -7.19
#